data_b3eead0e24136b3b7b0e872253c8d11d
#
_entry.id   b3eead0e24136b3b7b0e872253c8d11d
#
_cell.length_a   1.000
_cell.length_b   1.000
_cell.length_c   1.000
_cell.angle_alpha   90.00
_cell.angle_beta   90.00
_cell.angle_gamma   90.00
#
_symmetry.space_group_name_H-M   'P 1'
#
loop_
_entity.id
_entity.type
_entity.pdbx_description
1 polymer ?
#
loop_
_entity_poly.entity_id
_entity_poly.type
_entity_poly.pdbx_seq_one_letter_code
_entity_poly.pdbx_strand_id
1 'polypeptide(L)'
;MDIDEKRKFPRFSVTTPILCLRYGRQITMQTLNISQGGLKLEANLDLKPGEPLDFDILTNGTRIHCKGTILAIEDLRDKVQARLCFTPTSDSEYRKLSDYVNTLSGRKRIPFEKWIIVGLVILSAYMAYLIMRTYFSR
;
A
#
# COMPACT_ATOMS: atom_id res chain seq x y z
N MET A 1 11.56 -22.54 12.00
CA MET A 1 12.12 -21.19 11.97
C MET A 1 11.37 -20.39 10.93
N ASP A 2 10.45 -19.56 11.37
CA ASP A 2 9.62 -18.79 10.46
C ASP A 2 10.45 -17.71 9.78
N ILE A 3 10.63 -17.86 8.47
CA ILE A 3 11.34 -16.92 7.61
C ILE A 3 10.61 -15.54 7.58
N ASP A 4 9.38 -15.50 8.03
CA ASP A 4 8.56 -14.28 8.05
C ASP A 4 8.93 -13.28 9.16
N GLU A 5 9.56 -13.71 10.23
CA GLU A 5 9.98 -12.83 11.34
C GLU A 5 11.08 -11.83 10.98
N LYS A 6 11.81 -12.05 9.88
CA LYS A 6 12.89 -11.15 9.42
C LYS A 6 12.45 -10.10 8.38
N ARG A 7 11.20 -10.11 7.97
CA ARG A 7 10.72 -9.19 6.95
C ARG A 7 10.28 -7.86 7.58
N LYS A 8 10.91 -6.79 7.17
CA LYS A 8 10.58 -5.43 7.63
C LYS A 8 9.14 -5.01 7.25
N PHE A 9 8.62 -5.52 6.15
CA PHE A 9 7.31 -5.14 5.63
C PHE A 9 6.47 -6.37 5.27
N PRO A 10 5.18 -6.39 5.66
CA PRO A 10 4.28 -7.45 5.25
C PRO A 10 4.00 -7.41 3.75
N ARG A 11 3.76 -8.57 3.16
CA ARG A 11 3.39 -8.73 1.75
C ARG A 11 1.93 -9.10 1.63
N PHE A 12 1.28 -8.50 0.65
CA PHE A 12 -0.12 -8.75 0.34
C PHE A 12 -0.24 -9.32 -1.06
N SER A 13 -0.91 -10.46 -1.18
CA SER A 13 -1.26 -11.04 -2.48
C SER A 13 -2.34 -10.20 -3.12
N VAL A 14 -2.00 -9.53 -4.20
CA VAL A 14 -2.94 -8.68 -4.94
C VAL A 14 -2.54 -8.65 -6.42
N THR A 15 -3.53 -8.78 -7.27
CA THR A 15 -3.37 -8.63 -8.71
C THR A 15 -3.79 -7.22 -9.11
N THR A 16 -2.81 -6.39 -9.36
CA THR A 16 -3.02 -4.98 -9.76
C THR A 16 -2.25 -4.73 -11.06
N PRO A 17 -2.87 -4.09 -12.07
CA PRO A 17 -2.18 -3.75 -13.29
C PRO A 17 -1.14 -2.66 -13.04
N ILE A 18 0.01 -2.83 -13.66
CA ILE A 18 1.05 -1.80 -13.71
C ILE A 18 1.35 -1.44 -15.16
N LEU A 19 1.62 -0.17 -15.40
CA LEU A 19 2.02 0.35 -16.71
C LEU A 19 3.50 0.71 -16.69
N CYS A 20 4.24 0.12 -17.59
CA CYS A 20 5.65 0.43 -17.79
C CYS A 20 5.86 1.04 -19.17
N LEU A 21 6.58 2.14 -19.24
CA LEU A 21 7.01 2.70 -20.50
C LEU A 21 8.42 2.20 -20.83
N ARG A 22 8.55 1.44 -21.91
CA ARG A 22 9.83 0.91 -22.32
C ARG A 22 9.97 0.96 -23.85
N TYR A 23 11.10 1.48 -24.31
CA TYR A 23 11.38 1.66 -25.75
C TYR A 23 10.26 2.39 -26.51
N GLY A 24 9.66 3.42 -25.87
CA GLY A 24 8.55 4.18 -26.46
C GLY A 24 7.22 3.43 -26.55
N ARG A 25 7.13 2.23 -25.95
CA ARG A 25 5.92 1.44 -25.89
C ARG A 25 5.40 1.31 -24.45
N GLN A 26 4.11 1.42 -24.30
CA GLN A 26 3.43 1.19 -23.05
C GLN A 26 3.12 -0.31 -22.90
N ILE A 27 3.58 -0.90 -21.83
CA ILE A 27 3.44 -2.32 -21.55
C ILE A 27 2.71 -2.47 -20.23
N THR A 28 1.69 -3.30 -20.23
CA THR A 28 0.91 -3.63 -19.04
C THR A 28 1.38 -4.96 -18.47
N MET A 29 1.70 -4.98 -17.19
CA MET A 29 2.01 -6.17 -16.42
C MET A 29 1.10 -6.26 -15.20
N GLN A 30 1.12 -7.37 -14.50
CA GLN A 30 0.32 -7.56 -13.29
C GLN A 30 1.19 -7.89 -12.09
N THR A 31 0.84 -7.32 -10.95
CA THR A 31 1.46 -7.70 -9.68
C THR A 31 0.94 -9.05 -9.22
N LEU A 32 1.76 -9.78 -8.50
CA LEU A 32 1.39 -11.00 -7.78
C LEU A 32 1.31 -10.76 -6.27
N ASN A 33 2.20 -9.94 -5.77
CA ASN A 33 2.15 -9.43 -4.40
C ASN A 33 2.84 -8.07 -4.32
N ILE A 34 2.51 -7.33 -3.28
CA ILE A 34 3.06 -6.00 -3.01
C ILE A 34 3.33 -5.80 -1.52
N SER A 35 4.36 -5.04 -1.22
CA SER A 35 4.69 -4.54 0.13
C SER A 35 5.15 -3.09 0.05
N GLN A 36 5.44 -2.47 1.19
CA GLN A 36 6.03 -1.13 1.18
C GLN A 36 7.48 -1.09 0.64
N GLY A 37 8.17 -2.23 0.63
CA GLY A 37 9.56 -2.32 0.16
C GLY A 37 9.72 -2.76 -1.28
N GLY A 38 8.71 -3.36 -1.88
CA GLY A 38 8.79 -3.87 -3.25
C GLY A 38 7.57 -4.66 -3.68
N LEU A 39 7.66 -5.25 -4.85
CA LEU A 39 6.60 -6.09 -5.41
C LEU A 39 7.17 -7.27 -6.19
N LYS A 40 6.31 -8.27 -6.37
CA LYS A 40 6.52 -9.36 -7.31
C LYS A 40 5.52 -9.19 -8.45
N LEU A 41 5.99 -9.29 -9.67
CA LEU A 41 5.17 -9.12 -10.86
C LEU A 41 5.31 -10.31 -11.81
N GLU A 42 4.28 -10.53 -12.60
CA GLU A 42 4.34 -11.41 -13.77
C GLU A 42 4.83 -10.58 -14.95
N ALA A 43 6.01 -10.93 -15.43
CA ALA A 43 6.66 -10.20 -16.51
C ALA A 43 6.35 -10.84 -17.85
N ASN A 44 5.95 -10.00 -18.80
CA ASN A 44 5.83 -10.35 -20.21
C ASN A 44 6.93 -9.68 -21.05
N LEU A 45 7.97 -9.23 -20.37
CA LEU A 45 9.12 -8.55 -20.91
C LEU A 45 10.40 -9.29 -20.56
N ASP A 46 11.40 -9.10 -21.40
CA ASP A 46 12.76 -9.51 -21.10
C ASP A 46 13.40 -8.52 -20.11
N LEU A 47 13.28 -8.84 -18.83
CA LEU A 47 13.84 -8.07 -17.72
C LEU A 47 15.11 -8.74 -17.22
N LYS A 48 16.07 -7.94 -16.75
CA LYS A 48 17.33 -8.43 -16.21
C LYS A 48 17.53 -7.99 -14.77
N PRO A 49 18.12 -8.83 -13.91
CA PRO A 49 18.51 -8.41 -12.56
C PRO A 49 19.39 -7.16 -12.58
N GLY A 50 19.13 -6.23 -11.67
CA GLY A 50 19.82 -4.94 -11.58
C GLY A 50 19.28 -3.86 -12.51
N GLU A 51 18.33 -4.18 -13.36
CA GLU A 51 17.74 -3.22 -14.30
C GLU A 51 16.78 -2.26 -13.55
N PRO A 52 16.91 -0.93 -13.77
CA PRO A 52 15.94 0.02 -13.22
C PRO A 52 14.65 -0.01 -14.04
N LEU A 53 13.52 0.16 -13.36
CA LEU A 53 12.22 0.17 -13.99
C LEU A 53 11.38 1.35 -13.46
N ASP A 54 10.84 2.14 -14.39
CA ASP A 54 9.85 3.17 -14.11
C ASP A 54 8.47 2.66 -14.49
N PHE A 55 7.52 2.73 -13.57
CA PHE A 55 6.19 2.20 -13.80
C PHE A 55 5.12 2.90 -12.95
N ASP A 56 3.89 2.79 -13.38
CA ASP A 56 2.74 3.28 -12.65
C ASP A 56 1.89 2.11 -12.15
N ILE A 57 1.54 2.13 -10.88
CA ILE A 57 0.56 1.20 -10.31
C ILE A 57 -0.83 1.80 -10.52
N LEU A 58 -1.70 1.05 -11.20
CA LEU A 58 -3.07 1.48 -11.46
C LEU A 58 -3.99 0.92 -10.37
N THR A 59 -4.41 1.78 -9.48
CA THR A 59 -5.42 1.45 -8.46
C THR A 59 -6.77 2.04 -8.86
N ASN A 60 -7.84 1.68 -8.15
CA ASN A 60 -9.17 2.25 -8.41
C ASN A 60 -9.16 3.77 -8.24
N GLY A 61 -9.10 4.48 -9.37
CA GLY A 61 -9.16 5.94 -9.43
C GLY A 61 -7.85 6.67 -9.16
N THR A 62 -6.74 5.97 -8.91
CA THR A 62 -5.45 6.60 -8.62
C THR A 62 -4.32 5.92 -9.38
N ARG A 63 -3.40 6.73 -9.90
CA ARG A 63 -2.16 6.28 -10.52
C ARG A 63 -1.01 6.64 -9.59
N ILE A 64 -0.20 5.64 -9.21
CA ILE A 64 0.95 5.80 -8.33
C ILE A 64 2.21 5.59 -9.15
N HIS A 65 3.00 6.64 -9.31
CA HIS A 65 4.28 6.55 -10.01
C HIS A 65 5.35 5.97 -9.11
N CYS A 66 5.98 4.91 -9.55
CA CYS A 66 7.02 4.20 -8.80
C CYS A 66 8.26 3.97 -9.65
N LYS A 67 9.38 3.92 -8.96
CA LYS A 67 10.65 3.49 -9.51
C LYS A 67 11.17 2.29 -8.72
N GLY A 68 11.82 1.38 -9.39
CA GLY A 68 12.37 0.23 -8.72
C GLY A 68 13.52 -0.40 -9.49
N THR A 69 14.16 -1.36 -8.84
CA THR A 69 15.24 -2.16 -9.41
C THR A 69 14.87 -3.63 -9.36
N ILE A 70 15.05 -4.32 -10.47
CA ILE A 70 14.83 -5.77 -10.54
C ILE A 70 15.89 -6.48 -9.70
N LEU A 71 15.44 -7.26 -8.71
CA LEU A 71 16.32 -8.03 -7.85
C LEU A 71 16.61 -9.42 -8.38
N ALA A 72 15.57 -10.11 -8.86
CA ALA A 72 15.67 -11.48 -9.32
C ALA A 72 14.57 -11.79 -10.34
N ILE A 73 14.84 -12.74 -11.22
CA ILE A 73 13.89 -13.23 -12.21
C ILE A 73 13.78 -14.73 -12.03
N GLU A 74 12.55 -15.22 -11.94
CA GLU A 74 12.23 -16.64 -11.89
C GLU A 74 11.55 -17.03 -13.19
N ASP A 75 12.16 -17.91 -13.95
CA ASP A 75 11.58 -18.46 -15.16
C ASP A 75 10.84 -19.76 -14.80
N LEU A 76 9.53 -19.66 -14.74
CA LEU A 76 8.62 -20.79 -14.59
C LEU A 76 8.18 -21.21 -15.97
N ARG A 77 7.90 -22.51 -16.18
CA ARG A 77 7.66 -23.12 -17.51
C ARG A 77 6.79 -22.29 -18.46
N ASP A 78 5.75 -21.62 -17.95
CA ASP A 78 4.81 -20.82 -18.76
C ASP A 78 4.82 -19.34 -18.43
N LYS A 79 5.56 -18.93 -17.38
CA LYS A 79 5.50 -17.57 -16.84
C LYS A 79 6.85 -17.12 -16.32
N VAL A 80 7.16 -15.87 -16.55
CA VAL A 80 8.33 -15.22 -15.97
C VAL A 80 7.86 -14.32 -14.83
N GLN A 81 8.43 -14.51 -13.64
CA GLN A 81 8.15 -13.69 -12.49
C GLN A 81 9.38 -12.87 -12.12
N ALA A 82 9.19 -11.62 -11.81
CA ALA A 82 10.26 -10.73 -11.38
C ALA A 82 9.98 -10.19 -9.98
N ARG A 83 11.02 -10.12 -9.16
CA ARG A 83 11.00 -9.41 -7.89
C ARG A 83 11.68 -8.06 -8.04
N LEU A 84 11.01 -7.04 -7.57
CA LEU A 84 11.44 -5.66 -7.68
C LEU A 84 11.48 -5.02 -6.30
N CYS A 85 12.53 -4.25 -6.05
CA CYS A 85 12.67 -3.39 -4.87
C CYS A 85 12.38 -1.95 -5.27
N PHE A 86 11.54 -1.26 -4.51
CA PHE A 86 11.30 0.16 -4.74
C PHE A 86 12.55 0.98 -4.46
N THR A 87 12.85 1.92 -5.34
CA THR A 87 13.85 2.95 -5.11
C THR A 87 13.17 4.23 -4.62
N PRO A 88 13.88 5.08 -3.86
CA PRO A 88 13.30 6.32 -3.36
C PRO A 88 12.74 7.19 -4.50
N THR A 89 11.51 7.67 -4.27
CA THR A 89 10.81 8.62 -5.13
C THR A 89 10.46 9.87 -4.32
N SER A 90 9.66 10.77 -4.88
CA SER A 90 9.15 11.92 -4.12
C SER A 90 8.31 11.49 -2.92
N ASP A 91 8.30 12.31 -1.87
CA ASP A 91 7.52 12.03 -0.66
C ASP A 91 6.03 11.86 -0.93
N SER A 92 5.49 12.59 -1.92
CA SER A 92 4.08 12.48 -2.30
C SER A 92 3.75 11.11 -2.90
N GLU A 93 4.59 10.58 -3.78
CA GLU A 93 4.40 9.25 -4.38
C GLU A 93 4.60 8.14 -3.34
N TYR A 94 5.57 8.30 -2.46
CA TYR A 94 5.76 7.37 -1.34
C TYR A 94 4.54 7.31 -0.43
N ARG A 95 3.92 8.45 -0.11
CA ARG A 95 2.69 8.48 0.70
C ARG A 95 1.53 7.77 0.00
N LYS A 96 1.33 8.02 -1.29
CA LYS A 96 0.30 7.32 -2.08
C LYS A 96 0.51 5.80 -2.06
N LEU A 97 1.75 5.34 -2.25
CA LEU A 97 2.11 3.93 -2.19
C LEU A 97 1.84 3.35 -0.80
N SER A 98 2.29 4.03 0.26
CA SER A 98 2.09 3.61 1.64
C SER A 98 0.60 3.53 1.99
N ASP A 99 -0.18 4.52 1.60
CA ASP A 99 -1.64 4.53 1.82
C ASP A 99 -2.32 3.38 1.07
N TYR A 100 -1.92 3.12 -0.17
CA TYR A 100 -2.44 1.98 -0.93
C TYR A 100 -2.13 0.64 -0.26
N VAL A 101 -0.88 0.41 0.15
CA VAL A 101 -0.49 -0.83 0.84
C VAL A 101 -1.23 -0.97 2.18
N ASN A 102 -1.42 0.12 2.91
CA ASN A 102 -2.18 0.12 4.16
C ASN A 102 -3.67 -0.23 3.94
N THR A 103 -4.26 0.18 2.82
CA THR A 103 -5.64 -0.24 2.49
C THR A 103 -5.74 -1.74 2.27
N LEU A 104 -4.72 -2.37 1.69
CA LEU A 104 -4.67 -3.82 1.48
C LEU A 104 -4.59 -4.59 2.80
N SER A 105 -3.99 -4.01 3.84
CA SER A 105 -3.90 -4.62 5.16
C SER A 105 -5.21 -4.63 5.96
N GLY A 106 -6.27 -4.04 5.41
CA GLY A 106 -7.55 -3.88 6.12
C GLY A 106 -7.49 -2.90 7.30
N ARG A 107 -6.35 -2.25 7.54
CA ARG A 107 -6.22 -1.18 8.51
C ARG A 107 -6.84 0.10 7.95
N LYS A 108 -8.16 0.19 7.99
CA LYS A 108 -8.84 1.47 7.77
C LYS A 108 -8.34 2.43 8.86
N ARG A 109 -7.60 3.46 8.48
CA ARG A 109 -7.41 4.60 9.36
C ARG A 109 -8.79 5.16 9.66
N ILE A 110 -9.23 5.03 10.91
CA ILE A 110 -10.44 5.71 11.36
C ILE A 110 -10.12 7.21 11.23
N PRO A 111 -10.83 7.95 10.37
CA PRO A 111 -10.54 9.36 10.18
C PRO A 111 -10.64 10.07 11.52
N PHE A 112 -9.70 10.97 11.79
CA PHE A 112 -9.62 11.73 13.05
C PHE A 112 -10.94 12.43 13.41
N GLU A 113 -11.71 12.81 12.39
CA GLU A 113 -13.06 13.39 12.54
C GLU A 113 -14.02 12.51 13.35
N LYS A 114 -13.94 11.17 13.21
CA LYS A 114 -14.80 10.25 13.97
C LYS A 114 -14.43 10.22 15.44
N TRP A 115 -13.16 10.43 15.77
CA TRP A 115 -12.74 10.51 17.17
C TRP A 115 -13.22 11.80 17.85
N ILE A 116 -13.30 12.92 17.11
CA ILE A 116 -13.85 14.18 17.60
C ILE A 116 -15.32 14.00 17.94
N ILE A 117 -16.11 13.35 17.07
CA ILE A 117 -17.53 13.10 17.30
C ILE A 117 -17.72 12.23 18.54
N VAL A 118 -16.95 11.15 18.69
CA VAL A 118 -17.01 10.29 19.88
C VAL A 118 -16.67 11.07 21.16
N GLY A 119 -15.63 11.90 21.11
CA GLY A 119 -15.26 12.78 22.24
C GLY A 119 -16.38 13.75 22.64
N LEU A 120 -17.04 14.38 21.66
CA LEU A 120 -18.16 15.29 21.91
C LEU A 120 -19.37 14.58 22.52
N VAL A 121 -19.69 13.36 22.08
CA VAL A 121 -20.79 12.57 22.64
C VAL A 121 -20.50 12.22 24.09
N ILE A 122 -19.29 11.78 24.42
CA ILE A 122 -18.89 11.44 25.78
C ILE A 122 -18.95 12.69 26.68
N LEU A 123 -18.46 13.83 26.18
CA LEU A 123 -18.49 15.10 26.94
C LEU A 123 -19.91 15.57 27.21
N SER A 124 -20.82 15.48 26.23
CA SER A 124 -22.23 15.86 26.41
C SER A 124 -22.96 14.95 27.42
N ALA A 125 -22.71 13.65 27.39
CA ALA A 125 -23.26 12.69 28.35
C ALA A 125 -22.75 12.98 29.77
N TYR A 126 -21.46 13.32 29.91
CA TYR A 126 -20.88 13.68 31.20
C TYR A 126 -21.46 14.98 31.77
N MET A 127 -21.66 15.99 30.94
CA MET A 127 -22.29 17.24 31.34
C MET A 127 -23.73 17.02 31.76
N ALA A 128 -24.52 16.21 31.06
CA ALA A 128 -25.87 15.84 31.43
C ALA A 128 -25.93 15.11 32.80
N TYR A 129 -24.97 14.21 33.04
CA TYR A 129 -24.84 13.51 34.33
C TYR A 129 -24.54 14.50 35.45
N LEU A 130 -23.66 15.46 35.29
CA LEU A 130 -23.37 16.47 36.33
C LEU A 130 -24.56 17.33 36.63
N ILE A 131 -25.35 17.74 35.65
CA ILE A 131 -26.56 18.52 35.84
C ILE A 131 -27.61 17.72 36.63
N MET A 132 -27.82 16.46 36.26
CA MET A 132 -28.73 15.59 36.99
C MET A 132 -28.28 15.40 38.45
N ARG A 133 -27.00 15.15 38.69
CA ARG A 133 -26.47 14.98 40.05
C ARG A 133 -26.68 16.22 40.90
N THR A 134 -26.46 17.43 40.35
CA THR A 134 -26.70 18.69 41.11
C THR A 134 -28.14 18.97 41.35
N TYR A 135 -29.05 18.54 40.49
CA TYR A 135 -30.49 18.73 40.63
C TYR A 135 -31.14 17.79 41.64
N PHE A 136 -30.67 16.52 41.68
CA PHE A 136 -31.19 15.49 42.61
C PHE A 136 -30.48 15.46 43.98
N SER A 137 -29.44 16.24 44.16
CA SER A 137 -28.70 16.34 45.43
C SER A 137 -29.19 17.50 46.33
N ARG A 138 -30.28 18.13 45.92
CA ARG A 138 -30.97 19.13 46.75
C ARG A 138 -32.27 18.49 47.34
#